data_008c626ee276b0a3366fdc8861521ac1
#
_entry.id   008c626ee276b0a3366fdc8861521ac1
#
_cell.length_a   1.000
_cell.length_b   1.000
_cell.length_c   1.000
_cell.angle_alpha   90.00
_cell.angle_beta   90.00
_cell.angle_gamma   90.00
#
_symmetry.space_group_name_H-M   'P 1'
#
loop_
_entity.id
_entity.type
_entity.pdbx_description
1 polymer ?
#
loop_
_entity_poly.entity_id
_entity_poly.type
_entity_poly.pdbx_seq_one_letter_code
_entity_poly.pdbx_strand_id
1 'polypeptide(L)'
;MDYLPVFFRIEQQACLVVGGGHIAKRKVSLLLKAKAKVTVIALDVLPELQDVVLKNGGEIILSAYHSSYLDGKRLVIAATDDDMLNKQVFTDCEARNIPVNVVDSPELCRFIFPSIIDRSPVVIAISSSGQSPVLARMLRTRLESMIPAAYGQLAEFVGKFRKQIQATLPDTSVRRAFWEKELQGRFAELVYNGRLNEAEAHLQQALIANQPPSGEVYLVGAGPGDPDLLTFRALRLMQQADVVVYDRLVTQPILDLCRRDADMVYVGKARAD
;
A
#
# COMPACT_ATOMS: atom_id res chain seq x y z
N MET A 1 5.16 -5.75 15.87
CA MET A 1 4.22 -5.14 14.90
C MET A 1 2.83 -5.57 15.30
N ASP A 2 1.97 -4.62 15.70
CA ASP A 2 0.63 -4.94 16.22
C ASP A 2 -0.39 -5.17 15.10
N TYR A 3 -0.16 -4.58 13.92
CA TYR A 3 -1.00 -4.74 12.74
C TYR A 3 -0.18 -5.19 11.54
N LEU A 4 -0.65 -6.22 10.85
CA LEU A 4 -0.10 -6.65 9.56
C LEU A 4 -0.60 -5.72 8.46
N PRO A 5 0.27 -5.00 7.73
CA PRO A 5 -0.17 -4.17 6.61
C PRO A 5 -0.60 -5.03 5.43
N VAL A 6 -1.87 -4.92 5.06
CA VAL A 6 -2.46 -5.61 3.91
C VAL A 6 -3.33 -4.65 3.11
N PHE A 7 -3.44 -4.86 1.79
CA PHE A 7 -4.43 -4.19 0.95
C PHE A 7 -5.62 -5.12 0.76
N PHE A 8 -6.77 -4.71 1.27
CA PHE A 8 -7.98 -5.53 1.28
C PHE A 8 -8.87 -5.18 0.07
N ARG A 9 -9.11 -6.16 -0.81
CA ARG A 9 -9.96 -5.95 -1.97
C ARG A 9 -11.43 -6.04 -1.58
N ILE A 10 -12.10 -4.88 -1.61
CA ILE A 10 -13.53 -4.74 -1.30
C ILE A 10 -14.37 -4.29 -2.50
N GLU A 11 -13.79 -4.25 -3.69
CA GLU A 11 -14.50 -3.91 -4.93
C GLU A 11 -15.70 -4.82 -5.12
N GLN A 12 -16.90 -4.22 -5.26
CA GLN A 12 -18.20 -4.88 -5.37
C GLN A 12 -18.57 -5.78 -4.17
N GLN A 13 -17.84 -5.70 -3.04
CA GLN A 13 -18.17 -6.41 -1.82
C GLN A 13 -19.13 -5.58 -0.95
N ALA A 14 -20.05 -6.26 -0.27
CA ALA A 14 -21.01 -5.63 0.64
C ALA A 14 -20.32 -5.19 1.94
N CYS A 15 -20.36 -3.89 2.22
CA CYS A 15 -19.83 -3.28 3.44
C CYS A 15 -20.94 -2.56 4.18
N LEU A 16 -20.91 -2.63 5.52
CA LEU A 16 -21.88 -1.98 6.38
C LEU A 16 -21.23 -0.84 7.16
N VAL A 17 -21.93 0.27 7.26
CA VAL A 17 -21.58 1.37 8.17
C VAL A 17 -22.77 1.59 9.10
N VAL A 18 -22.56 1.46 10.41
CA VAL A 18 -23.54 1.76 11.45
C VAL A 18 -23.24 3.15 11.98
N GLY A 19 -24.18 4.10 11.76
CA GLY A 19 -24.04 5.50 12.08
C GLY A 19 -24.28 6.41 10.87
N GLY A 20 -24.89 7.58 11.09
CA GLY A 20 -25.31 8.52 10.06
C GLY A 20 -24.61 9.88 10.07
N GLY A 21 -23.61 10.09 10.94
CA GLY A 21 -22.95 11.36 11.18
C GLY A 21 -21.75 11.67 10.25
N HIS A 22 -21.02 12.75 10.57
CA HIS A 22 -19.86 13.22 9.79
C HIS A 22 -18.73 12.21 9.73
N ILE A 23 -18.52 11.42 10.78
CA ILE A 23 -17.48 10.39 10.81
C ILE A 23 -17.86 9.24 9.86
N ALA A 24 -19.12 8.78 9.93
CA ALA A 24 -19.66 7.80 9.00
C ALA A 24 -19.49 8.23 7.55
N LYS A 25 -19.81 9.51 7.22
CA LYS A 25 -19.61 10.09 5.88
C LYS A 25 -18.17 9.95 5.38
N ARG A 26 -17.17 10.24 6.23
CA ARG A 26 -15.75 10.09 5.86
C ARG A 26 -15.38 8.65 5.57
N LYS A 27 -15.88 7.70 6.38
CA LYS A 27 -15.62 6.27 6.21
C LYS A 27 -16.30 5.71 4.96
N VAL A 28 -17.56 6.08 4.75
CA VAL A 28 -18.32 5.76 3.52
C VAL A 28 -17.59 6.25 2.28
N SER A 29 -17.07 7.47 2.29
CA SER A 29 -16.32 8.02 1.15
C SER A 29 -15.08 7.18 0.79
N LEU A 30 -14.38 6.59 1.78
CA LEU A 30 -13.25 5.69 1.54
C LEU A 30 -13.70 4.35 0.94
N LEU A 31 -14.79 3.78 1.46
CA LEU A 31 -15.34 2.53 0.94
C LEU A 31 -15.83 2.68 -0.52
N LEU A 32 -16.49 3.79 -0.83
CA LEU A 32 -16.95 4.11 -2.18
C LEU A 32 -15.80 4.33 -3.16
N LYS A 33 -14.70 5.00 -2.74
CA LYS A 33 -13.48 5.09 -3.55
C LYS A 33 -12.91 3.72 -3.89
N ALA A 34 -13.01 2.76 -2.97
CA ALA A 34 -12.61 1.37 -3.19
C ALA A 34 -13.70 0.54 -3.91
N LYS A 35 -14.75 1.19 -4.43
CA LYS A 35 -15.87 0.59 -5.19
C LYS A 35 -16.64 -0.47 -4.43
N ALA A 36 -16.73 -0.37 -3.10
CA ALA A 36 -17.55 -1.25 -2.27
C ALA A 36 -19.05 -0.95 -2.47
N LYS A 37 -19.88 -1.95 -2.26
CA LYS A 37 -21.34 -1.80 -2.11
C LYS A 37 -21.63 -1.43 -0.66
N VAL A 38 -21.99 -0.18 -0.43
CA VAL A 38 -22.15 0.36 0.94
C VAL A 38 -23.61 0.37 1.34
N THR A 39 -23.92 -0.22 2.50
CA THR A 39 -25.17 -0.05 3.22
C THR A 39 -24.88 0.80 4.46
N VAL A 40 -25.68 1.82 4.71
CA VAL A 40 -25.63 2.63 5.93
C VAL A 40 -26.87 2.37 6.75
N ILE A 41 -26.70 2.12 8.05
CA ILE A 41 -27.81 1.96 9.00
C ILE A 41 -27.67 2.99 10.10
N ALA A 42 -28.71 3.77 10.31
CA ALA A 42 -28.80 4.74 11.40
C ALA A 42 -30.26 5.15 11.64
N LEU A 43 -30.55 5.71 12.81
CA LEU A 43 -31.86 6.30 13.11
C LEU A 43 -32.05 7.62 12.36
N ASP A 44 -30.93 8.35 12.17
CA ASP A 44 -30.88 9.59 11.41
C ASP A 44 -29.61 9.65 10.57
N VAL A 45 -29.67 10.23 9.38
CA VAL A 45 -28.55 10.29 8.43
C VAL A 45 -28.42 11.70 7.88
N LEU A 46 -27.22 12.25 7.93
CA LEU A 46 -26.93 13.55 7.33
C LEU A 46 -27.32 13.57 5.83
N PRO A 47 -28.04 14.61 5.36
CA PRO A 47 -28.46 14.70 3.97
C PRO A 47 -27.31 14.51 2.96
N GLU A 48 -26.14 15.06 3.27
CA GLU A 48 -24.95 14.93 2.44
C GLU A 48 -24.38 13.50 2.40
N LEU A 49 -24.54 12.73 3.47
CA LEU A 49 -24.18 11.32 3.48
C LEU A 49 -25.16 10.50 2.65
N GLN A 50 -26.44 10.80 2.80
CA GLN A 50 -27.51 10.18 2.02
C GLN A 50 -27.26 10.37 0.52
N ASP A 51 -27.02 11.62 0.10
CA ASP A 51 -26.71 11.96 -1.29
C ASP A 51 -25.53 11.15 -1.83
N VAL A 52 -24.43 11.11 -1.09
CA VAL A 52 -23.21 10.41 -1.51
C VAL A 52 -23.46 8.89 -1.64
N VAL A 53 -24.17 8.27 -0.71
CA VAL A 53 -24.46 6.84 -0.74
C VAL A 53 -25.33 6.49 -1.94
N LEU A 54 -26.46 7.20 -2.10
CA LEU A 54 -27.46 6.91 -3.15
C LEU A 54 -26.91 7.17 -4.56
N LYS A 55 -26.15 8.26 -4.77
CA LYS A 55 -25.51 8.57 -6.06
C LYS A 55 -24.49 7.49 -6.50
N ASN A 56 -23.94 6.74 -5.55
CA ASN A 56 -23.00 5.65 -5.83
C ASN A 56 -23.65 4.25 -5.78
N GLY A 57 -24.98 4.17 -5.79
CA GLY A 57 -25.71 2.90 -5.82
C GLY A 57 -25.68 2.13 -4.50
N GLY A 58 -25.36 2.81 -3.38
CA GLY A 58 -25.45 2.26 -2.04
C GLY A 58 -26.87 2.32 -1.47
N GLU A 59 -27.05 1.81 -0.28
CA GLU A 59 -28.33 1.71 0.40
C GLU A 59 -28.30 2.43 1.76
N ILE A 60 -29.43 3.04 2.13
CA ILE A 60 -29.63 3.64 3.45
C ILE A 60 -30.85 3.00 4.09
N ILE A 61 -30.69 2.56 5.33
CA ILE A 61 -31.74 1.95 6.15
C ILE A 61 -31.91 2.79 7.40
N LEU A 62 -33.02 3.51 7.47
CA LEU A 62 -33.41 4.32 8.63
C LEU A 62 -34.06 3.40 9.68
N SER A 63 -33.24 2.76 10.49
CA SER A 63 -33.66 1.77 11.49
C SER A 63 -32.64 1.67 12.62
N ALA A 64 -33.08 1.14 13.76
CA ALA A 64 -32.17 0.64 14.78
C ALA A 64 -31.33 -0.53 14.23
N TYR A 65 -30.11 -0.66 14.71
CA TYR A 65 -29.25 -1.77 14.34
C TYR A 65 -29.83 -3.11 14.82
N HIS A 66 -29.72 -4.10 13.97
CA HIS A 66 -30.01 -5.51 14.29
C HIS A 66 -28.93 -6.41 13.68
N SER A 67 -28.54 -7.48 14.36
CA SER A 67 -27.44 -8.35 13.95
C SER A 67 -27.64 -9.05 12.59
N SER A 68 -28.90 -9.18 12.11
CA SER A 68 -29.19 -9.71 10.76
C SER A 68 -28.64 -8.84 9.63
N TYR A 69 -28.39 -7.54 9.88
CA TYR A 69 -27.78 -6.67 8.88
C TYR A 69 -26.33 -7.00 8.56
N LEU A 70 -25.68 -7.86 9.38
CA LEU A 70 -24.33 -8.37 9.14
C LEU A 70 -24.28 -9.49 8.10
N ASP A 71 -25.44 -10.07 7.76
CA ASP A 71 -25.46 -11.21 6.85
C ASP A 71 -24.91 -10.84 5.47
N GLY A 72 -23.92 -11.61 5.01
CA GLY A 72 -23.24 -11.37 3.74
C GLY A 72 -22.31 -10.15 3.69
N LYS A 73 -22.11 -9.44 4.80
CA LYS A 73 -21.20 -8.29 4.83
C LYS A 73 -19.74 -8.75 4.94
N ARG A 74 -18.88 -8.10 4.16
CA ARG A 74 -17.45 -8.39 4.11
C ARG A 74 -16.63 -7.58 5.10
N LEU A 75 -17.12 -6.40 5.49
CA LEU A 75 -16.45 -5.46 6.36
C LEU A 75 -17.51 -4.55 7.01
N VAL A 76 -17.30 -4.22 8.29
CA VAL A 76 -18.22 -3.39 9.08
C VAL A 76 -17.47 -2.22 9.73
N ILE A 77 -18.13 -1.07 9.78
CA ILE A 77 -17.65 0.11 10.50
C ILE A 77 -18.76 0.55 11.44
N ALA A 78 -18.45 0.63 12.74
CA ALA A 78 -19.33 1.25 13.74
C ALA A 78 -18.84 2.68 13.99
N ALA A 79 -19.68 3.66 13.70
CA ALA A 79 -19.39 5.10 13.77
C ALA A 79 -20.55 5.84 14.41
N THR A 80 -21.02 5.37 15.56
CA THR A 80 -22.09 5.98 16.35
C THR A 80 -21.52 6.61 17.62
N ASP A 81 -22.29 7.49 18.25
CA ASP A 81 -21.95 8.09 19.56
C ASP A 81 -22.44 7.22 20.74
N ASP A 82 -23.00 6.04 20.45
CA ASP A 82 -23.49 5.08 21.44
C ASP A 82 -22.47 3.94 21.62
N ASP A 83 -21.71 4.01 22.71
CA ASP A 83 -20.68 3.01 23.05
C ASP A 83 -21.26 1.59 23.25
N MET A 84 -22.48 1.48 23.76
CA MET A 84 -23.16 0.20 23.98
C MET A 84 -23.50 -0.44 22.64
N LEU A 85 -24.03 0.34 21.71
CA LEU A 85 -24.31 -0.10 20.34
C LEU A 85 -23.01 -0.47 19.61
N ASN A 86 -21.98 0.36 19.70
CA ASN A 86 -20.68 0.10 19.07
C ASN A 86 -20.09 -1.23 19.58
N LYS A 87 -20.16 -1.50 20.88
CA LYS A 87 -19.70 -2.75 21.48
C LYS A 87 -20.56 -3.95 21.04
N GLN A 88 -21.87 -3.76 20.91
CA GLN A 88 -22.77 -4.79 20.37
C GLN A 88 -22.39 -5.14 18.94
N VAL A 89 -22.22 -4.14 18.06
CA VAL A 89 -21.78 -4.35 16.66
C VAL A 89 -20.47 -5.12 16.61
N PHE A 90 -19.49 -4.76 17.45
CA PHE A 90 -18.23 -5.48 17.56
C PHE A 90 -18.45 -6.95 17.92
N THR A 91 -19.21 -7.23 18.99
CA THR A 91 -19.46 -8.59 19.46
C THR A 91 -20.14 -9.44 18.38
N ASP A 92 -21.14 -8.88 17.71
CA ASP A 92 -21.88 -9.55 16.64
C ASP A 92 -20.99 -9.83 15.41
N CYS A 93 -20.04 -8.92 15.09
CA CYS A 93 -19.06 -9.11 14.03
C CYS A 93 -18.04 -10.21 14.38
N GLU A 94 -17.54 -10.23 15.62
CA GLU A 94 -16.62 -11.26 16.11
C GLU A 94 -17.24 -12.65 15.99
N ALA A 95 -18.51 -12.79 16.43
CA ALA A 95 -19.23 -14.06 16.34
C ALA A 95 -19.37 -14.58 14.89
N ARG A 96 -19.25 -13.71 13.89
CA ARG A 96 -19.36 -14.04 12.46
C ARG A 96 -18.02 -13.99 11.71
N ASN A 97 -16.91 -13.72 12.40
CA ASN A 97 -15.60 -13.51 11.79
C ASN A 97 -15.61 -12.40 10.71
N ILE A 98 -16.36 -11.33 10.93
CA ILE A 98 -16.41 -10.18 10.02
C ILE A 98 -15.44 -9.11 10.55
N PRO A 99 -14.46 -8.65 9.75
CA PRO A 99 -13.59 -7.55 10.14
C PRO A 99 -14.39 -6.29 10.49
N VAL A 100 -14.15 -5.75 11.67
CA VAL A 100 -14.85 -4.58 12.19
C VAL A 100 -13.87 -3.49 12.62
N ASN A 101 -14.24 -2.24 12.39
CA ASN A 101 -13.59 -1.05 12.92
C ASN A 101 -14.62 -0.24 13.70
N VAL A 102 -14.39 -0.10 14.99
CA VAL A 102 -15.16 0.80 15.86
C VAL A 102 -14.39 2.10 15.98
N VAL A 103 -15.01 3.19 15.57
CA VAL A 103 -14.35 4.50 15.56
C VAL A 103 -14.03 4.92 16.99
N ASP A 104 -12.83 5.48 17.17
CA ASP A 104 -12.27 5.97 18.44
C ASP A 104 -12.12 4.91 19.57
N SER A 105 -12.27 3.61 19.24
CA SER A 105 -12.13 2.49 20.18
C SER A 105 -11.13 1.44 19.63
N PRO A 106 -9.82 1.66 19.79
CA PRO A 106 -8.80 0.78 19.21
C PRO A 106 -8.90 -0.68 19.61
N GLU A 107 -9.32 -0.98 20.85
CA GLU A 107 -9.51 -2.32 21.40
C GLU A 107 -10.66 -3.09 20.72
N LEU A 108 -11.61 -2.38 20.13
CA LEU A 108 -12.74 -2.93 19.37
C LEU A 108 -12.49 -2.88 17.86
N CYS A 109 -11.22 -2.81 17.43
CA CYS A 109 -10.84 -2.77 16.02
C CYS A 109 -10.08 -4.03 15.60
N ARG A 110 -10.50 -4.69 14.53
CA ARG A 110 -9.74 -5.76 13.86
C ARG A 110 -8.91 -5.25 12.68
N PHE A 111 -9.16 -4.04 12.26
CA PHE A 111 -8.34 -3.30 11.30
C PHE A 111 -8.42 -1.80 11.59
N ILE A 112 -7.43 -1.07 11.13
CA ILE A 112 -7.37 0.39 11.26
C ILE A 112 -7.31 1.06 9.89
N PHE A 113 -7.74 2.31 9.83
CA PHE A 113 -7.60 3.14 8.64
C PHE A 113 -6.28 3.91 8.70
N PRO A 114 -5.34 3.66 7.78
CA PRO A 114 -4.09 4.40 7.70
C PRO A 114 -4.28 5.80 7.12
N SER A 115 -3.23 6.62 7.19
CA SER A 115 -3.08 7.79 6.32
C SER A 115 -2.75 7.31 4.90
N ILE A 116 -3.54 7.71 3.90
CA ILE A 116 -3.45 7.18 2.54
C ILE A 116 -2.95 8.27 1.59
N ILE A 117 -1.97 7.90 0.75
CA ILE A 117 -1.60 8.63 -0.48
C ILE A 117 -2.12 7.79 -1.64
N ASP A 118 -3.12 8.31 -2.31
CA ASP A 118 -3.76 7.65 -3.45
C ASP A 118 -3.24 8.26 -4.75
N ARG A 119 -2.48 7.48 -5.48
CA ARG A 119 -1.99 7.72 -6.84
C ARG A 119 -2.34 6.51 -7.71
N SER A 120 -3.58 6.01 -7.54
CA SER A 120 -4.00 4.75 -8.17
C SER A 120 -3.45 4.59 -9.59
N PRO A 121 -2.94 3.39 -9.90
CA PRO A 121 -2.95 2.16 -9.09
C PRO A 121 -1.88 2.09 -7.98
N VAL A 122 -1.01 3.10 -7.83
CA VAL A 122 -0.05 3.18 -6.74
C VAL A 122 -0.75 3.75 -5.49
N VAL A 123 -0.73 3.00 -4.40
CA VAL A 123 -1.31 3.40 -3.11
C VAL A 123 -0.28 3.21 -2.01
N ILE A 124 -0.12 4.23 -1.15
CA ILE A 124 0.76 4.18 0.01
C ILE A 124 -0.08 4.37 1.26
N ALA A 125 0.10 3.47 2.21
CA ALA A 125 -0.59 3.47 3.49
C ALA A 125 0.41 3.66 4.63
N ILE A 126 0.16 4.62 5.52
CA ILE A 126 1.06 4.98 6.62
C ILE A 126 0.28 4.87 7.92
N SER A 127 0.79 4.09 8.86
CA SER A 127 0.19 3.92 10.19
C SER A 127 1.25 4.07 11.27
N SER A 128 0.84 4.60 12.40
CA SER A 128 1.59 4.59 13.67
C SER A 128 0.92 3.66 14.69
N SER A 129 0.09 2.72 14.25
CA SER A 129 -0.71 1.82 15.11
C SER A 129 -1.54 2.56 16.18
N GLY A 130 -2.01 3.78 15.84
CA GLY A 130 -2.76 4.64 16.76
C GLY A 130 -1.90 5.47 17.72
N GLN A 131 -0.58 5.21 17.82
CA GLN A 131 0.30 5.89 18.79
C GLN A 131 0.48 7.37 18.49
N SER A 132 0.58 7.77 17.23
CA SER A 132 0.78 9.17 16.87
C SER A 132 0.15 9.51 15.50
N PRO A 133 -1.13 9.92 15.50
CA PRO A 133 -1.79 10.39 14.26
C PRO A 133 -1.08 11.59 13.61
N VAL A 134 -0.45 12.45 14.44
CA VAL A 134 0.34 13.60 13.97
C VAL A 134 1.56 13.15 13.19
N LEU A 135 2.32 12.17 13.70
CA LEU A 135 3.49 11.62 13.01
C LEU A 135 3.09 10.97 11.67
N ALA A 136 2.02 10.17 11.66
CA ALA A 136 1.51 9.56 10.44
C ALA A 136 1.12 10.61 9.38
N ARG A 137 0.51 11.73 9.81
CA ARG A 137 0.18 12.86 8.94
C ARG A 137 1.43 13.58 8.42
N MET A 138 2.42 13.82 9.27
CA MET A 138 3.69 14.45 8.86
C MET A 138 4.43 13.60 7.81
N LEU A 139 4.52 12.28 8.04
CA LEU A 139 5.11 11.35 7.08
C LEU A 139 4.32 11.35 5.76
N ARG A 140 3.00 11.33 5.82
CA ARG A 140 2.16 11.47 4.64
C ARG A 140 2.50 12.72 3.84
N THR A 141 2.55 13.89 4.50
CA THR A 141 2.84 15.17 3.83
C THR A 141 4.21 15.17 3.14
N ARG A 142 5.25 14.60 3.78
CA ARG A 142 6.58 14.46 3.17
C ARG A 142 6.55 13.55 1.95
N LEU A 143 5.95 12.36 2.07
CA LEU A 143 5.88 11.42 0.96
C LEU A 143 4.98 11.93 -0.18
N GLU A 144 3.95 12.70 0.12
CA GLU A 144 3.04 13.26 -0.89
C GLU A 144 3.75 14.25 -1.83
N SER A 145 4.75 15.00 -1.33
CA SER A 145 5.59 15.87 -2.16
C SER A 145 6.61 15.09 -3.01
N MET A 146 7.02 13.90 -2.57
CA MET A 146 7.98 13.06 -3.29
C MET A 146 7.33 12.17 -4.35
N ILE A 147 6.01 11.94 -4.24
CA ILE A 147 5.26 10.99 -5.09
C ILE A 147 4.08 11.73 -5.74
N PRO A 148 4.33 12.47 -6.84
CA PRO A 148 3.30 13.19 -7.55
C PRO A 148 2.29 12.26 -8.26
N ALA A 149 1.16 12.83 -8.71
CA ALA A 149 0.10 12.09 -9.39
C ALA A 149 0.58 11.33 -10.64
N ALA A 150 1.63 11.82 -11.28
CA ALA A 150 2.23 11.20 -12.47
C ALA A 150 2.70 9.76 -12.25
N TYR A 151 3.00 9.35 -11.01
CA TYR A 151 3.35 7.96 -10.70
C TYR A 151 2.20 6.99 -10.97
N GLY A 152 0.95 7.40 -10.75
CA GLY A 152 -0.22 6.60 -11.11
C GLY A 152 -0.29 6.37 -12.63
N GLN A 153 -0.12 7.43 -13.42
CA GLN A 153 -0.10 7.35 -14.88
C GLN A 153 1.04 6.43 -15.37
N LEU A 154 2.23 6.57 -14.78
CA LEU A 154 3.37 5.72 -15.09
C LEU A 154 3.05 4.24 -14.81
N ALA A 155 2.48 3.93 -13.65
CA ALA A 155 2.14 2.56 -13.27
C ALA A 155 1.05 1.95 -14.18
N GLU A 156 0.03 2.73 -14.54
CA GLU A 156 -0.98 2.31 -15.52
C GLU A 156 -0.37 2.00 -16.89
N PHE A 157 0.50 2.89 -17.35
CA PHE A 157 1.15 2.74 -18.64
C PHE A 157 2.07 1.52 -18.69
N VAL A 158 2.89 1.32 -17.66
CA VAL A 158 3.73 0.13 -17.47
C VAL A 158 2.89 -1.15 -17.44
N GLY A 159 1.73 -1.11 -16.76
CA GLY A 159 0.82 -2.23 -16.68
C GLY A 159 0.34 -2.76 -18.03
N LYS A 160 0.19 -1.88 -19.03
CA LYS A 160 -0.21 -2.26 -20.40
C LYS A 160 0.82 -3.16 -21.09
N PHE A 161 2.11 -2.91 -20.84
CA PHE A 161 3.22 -3.63 -21.47
C PHE A 161 3.70 -4.84 -20.69
N ARG A 162 3.17 -5.09 -19.48
CA ARG A 162 3.63 -6.17 -18.60
C ARG A 162 3.69 -7.53 -19.27
N LYS A 163 2.62 -7.92 -20.00
CA LYS A 163 2.56 -9.22 -20.68
C LYS A 163 3.55 -9.31 -21.83
N GLN A 164 3.66 -8.25 -22.63
CA GLN A 164 4.59 -8.19 -23.77
C GLN A 164 6.04 -8.31 -23.29
N ILE A 165 6.42 -7.51 -22.27
CA ILE A 165 7.78 -7.54 -21.73
C ILE A 165 8.08 -8.88 -21.07
N GLN A 166 7.11 -9.49 -20.40
CA GLN A 166 7.30 -10.82 -19.83
C GLN A 166 7.54 -11.90 -20.90
N ALA A 167 6.90 -11.78 -22.08
CA ALA A 167 7.13 -12.68 -23.20
C ALA A 167 8.49 -12.45 -23.89
N THR A 168 8.92 -11.19 -24.01
CA THR A 168 10.19 -10.82 -24.67
C THR A 168 11.38 -11.04 -23.75
N LEU A 169 11.23 -10.80 -22.45
CA LEU A 169 12.27 -10.96 -21.42
C LEU A 169 11.80 -11.99 -20.37
N PRO A 170 11.93 -13.29 -20.64
CA PRO A 170 11.45 -14.33 -19.74
C PRO A 170 12.23 -14.40 -18.43
N ASP A 171 13.52 -14.05 -18.45
CA ASP A 171 14.34 -13.99 -17.24
C ASP A 171 13.92 -12.82 -16.33
N THR A 172 13.70 -13.14 -15.05
CA THR A 172 13.17 -12.18 -14.06
C THR A 172 14.18 -11.10 -13.72
N SER A 173 15.48 -11.44 -13.68
CA SER A 173 16.55 -10.49 -13.35
C SER A 173 16.75 -9.48 -14.48
N VAL A 174 16.78 -9.96 -15.73
CA VAL A 174 16.87 -9.13 -16.94
C VAL A 174 15.67 -8.20 -17.05
N ARG A 175 14.48 -8.73 -16.83
CA ARG A 175 13.24 -7.94 -16.86
C ARG A 175 13.19 -6.85 -15.80
N ARG A 176 13.71 -7.17 -14.57
CA ARG A 176 13.80 -6.20 -13.50
C ARG A 176 14.78 -5.09 -13.85
N ALA A 177 16.02 -5.41 -14.25
CA ALA A 177 17.02 -4.43 -14.66
C ALA A 177 16.53 -3.52 -15.79
N PHE A 178 15.79 -4.10 -16.75
CA PHE A 178 15.13 -3.35 -17.81
C PHE A 178 14.15 -2.30 -17.23
N TRP A 179 13.24 -2.73 -16.35
CA TRP A 179 12.27 -1.80 -15.77
C TRP A 179 12.91 -0.77 -14.84
N GLU A 180 13.90 -1.13 -14.05
CA GLU A 180 14.63 -0.18 -13.19
C GLU A 180 15.29 0.93 -14.01
N LYS A 181 15.87 0.58 -15.15
CA LYS A 181 16.46 1.54 -16.08
C LYS A 181 15.40 2.44 -16.71
N GLU A 182 14.34 1.87 -17.24
CA GLU A 182 13.31 2.62 -17.96
C GLU A 182 12.49 3.51 -17.02
N LEU A 183 12.17 3.05 -15.80
CA LEU A 183 11.42 3.81 -14.80
C LEU A 183 12.21 4.96 -14.17
N GLN A 184 13.52 4.97 -14.30
CA GLN A 184 14.40 6.07 -13.85
C GLN A 184 14.94 6.91 -15.02
N GLY A 185 14.58 6.57 -16.24
CA GLY A 185 15.12 7.15 -17.47
C GLY A 185 14.11 7.93 -18.31
N ARG A 186 14.45 8.06 -19.59
CA ARG A 186 13.67 8.81 -20.57
C ARG A 186 12.22 8.34 -20.73
N PHE A 187 11.97 7.04 -20.59
CA PHE A 187 10.62 6.48 -20.65
C PHE A 187 9.70 7.13 -19.61
N ALA A 188 10.12 7.17 -18.34
CA ALA A 188 9.33 7.78 -17.28
C ALA A 188 9.09 9.27 -17.53
N GLU A 189 10.12 10.00 -17.98
CA GLU A 189 10.00 11.43 -18.33
C GLU A 189 8.98 11.67 -19.45
N LEU A 190 8.95 10.83 -20.46
CA LEU A 190 7.97 10.92 -21.55
C LEU A 190 6.55 10.71 -21.04
N VAL A 191 6.33 9.73 -20.14
CA VAL A 191 5.03 9.47 -19.51
C VAL A 191 4.61 10.65 -18.63
N TYR A 192 5.51 11.18 -17.80
CA TYR A 192 5.22 12.33 -16.94
C TYR A 192 4.82 13.58 -17.73
N ASN A 193 5.38 13.75 -18.92
CA ASN A 193 5.04 14.84 -19.82
C ASN A 193 3.83 14.56 -20.74
N GLY A 194 3.11 13.43 -20.55
CA GLY A 194 1.95 13.05 -21.34
C GLY A 194 2.26 12.60 -22.78
N ARG A 195 3.56 12.42 -23.12
CA ARG A 195 4.02 12.02 -24.47
C ARG A 195 3.95 10.50 -24.65
N LEU A 196 2.74 9.93 -24.49
CA LEU A 196 2.54 8.48 -24.37
C LEU A 196 2.95 7.70 -25.63
N ASN A 197 2.70 8.24 -26.82
CA ASN A 197 3.10 7.59 -28.08
C ASN A 197 4.62 7.49 -28.22
N GLU A 198 5.33 8.53 -27.79
CA GLU A 198 6.79 8.53 -27.80
C GLU A 198 7.37 7.63 -26.70
N ALA A 199 6.70 7.56 -25.55
CA ALA A 199 7.08 6.61 -24.50
C ALA A 199 6.95 5.16 -24.99
N GLU A 200 5.87 4.84 -25.69
CA GLU A 200 5.68 3.52 -26.30
C GLU A 200 6.77 3.20 -27.33
N ALA A 201 7.01 4.12 -28.28
CA ALA A 201 8.07 3.95 -29.29
C ALA A 201 9.45 3.76 -28.65
N HIS A 202 9.76 4.54 -27.62
CA HIS A 202 11.00 4.39 -26.86
C HIS A 202 11.11 3.02 -26.21
N LEU A 203 10.04 2.54 -25.56
CA LEU A 203 10.01 1.25 -24.88
C LEU A 203 10.23 0.09 -25.88
N GLN A 204 9.61 0.16 -27.08
CA GLN A 204 9.80 -0.82 -28.14
C GLN A 204 11.25 -0.85 -28.63
N GLN A 205 11.85 0.31 -28.85
CA GLN A 205 13.27 0.42 -29.23
C GLN A 205 14.19 -0.12 -28.13
N ALA A 206 13.91 0.20 -26.86
CA ALA A 206 14.68 -0.29 -25.74
C ALA A 206 14.62 -1.82 -25.61
N LEU A 207 13.45 -2.44 -25.89
CA LEU A 207 13.30 -3.89 -25.89
C LEU A 207 14.14 -4.58 -26.99
N ILE A 208 14.19 -3.97 -28.17
CA ILE A 208 15.00 -4.50 -29.30
C ILE A 208 16.50 -4.36 -29.00
N ALA A 209 16.89 -3.22 -28.42
CA ALA A 209 18.28 -2.91 -28.08
C ALA A 209 18.76 -3.57 -26.79
N ASN A 210 17.88 -4.23 -26.05
CA ASN A 210 18.18 -4.76 -24.73
C ASN A 210 19.27 -5.83 -24.80
N GLN A 211 20.49 -5.45 -24.39
CA GLN A 211 21.58 -6.37 -24.14
C GLN A 211 21.45 -6.86 -22.67
N PRO A 212 21.74 -8.15 -22.40
CA PRO A 212 21.77 -8.61 -21.02
C PRO A 212 22.73 -7.75 -20.21
N PRO A 213 22.36 -7.34 -19.00
CA PRO A 213 23.24 -6.56 -18.15
C PRO A 213 24.53 -7.33 -17.90
N SER A 214 25.68 -6.68 -18.06
CA SER A 214 26.96 -7.22 -17.57
C SER A 214 26.90 -7.22 -16.05
N GLY A 215 27.22 -8.34 -15.41
CA GLY A 215 27.30 -8.40 -13.96
C GLY A 215 28.35 -7.44 -13.42
N GLU A 216 28.03 -6.70 -12.39
CA GLU A 216 28.93 -5.79 -11.68
C GLU A 216 29.11 -6.22 -10.24
N VAL A 217 30.30 -6.03 -9.71
CA VAL A 217 30.59 -6.30 -8.30
C VAL A 217 31.04 -5.02 -7.61
N TYR A 218 30.38 -4.70 -6.51
CA TYR A 218 30.70 -3.54 -5.70
C TYR A 218 31.21 -3.95 -4.33
N LEU A 219 32.35 -3.38 -3.93
CA LEU A 219 32.79 -3.42 -2.54
C LEU A 219 32.15 -2.26 -1.79
N VAL A 220 31.37 -2.62 -0.77
CA VAL A 220 30.57 -1.65 0.02
C VAL A 220 31.06 -1.67 1.46
N GLY A 221 31.48 -0.54 1.98
CA GLY A 221 31.78 -0.36 3.41
C GLY A 221 30.50 -0.25 4.20
N ALA A 222 30.34 -1.14 5.20
CA ALA A 222 29.16 -1.20 6.06
C ALA A 222 29.26 -0.26 7.30
N GLY A 223 30.33 0.49 7.44
CA GLY A 223 30.54 1.37 8.60
C GLY A 223 30.72 0.60 9.91
N PRO A 224 30.61 1.31 11.07
CA PRO A 224 30.81 0.71 12.40
C PRO A 224 29.62 -0.11 12.91
N GLY A 225 28.54 -0.25 12.13
CA GLY A 225 27.36 -1.02 12.50
C GLY A 225 26.09 -0.21 12.72
N ASP A 226 26.20 1.12 12.73
CA ASP A 226 25.05 2.04 12.80
C ASP A 226 24.54 2.34 11.39
N PRO A 227 23.26 2.03 11.07
CA PRO A 227 22.65 2.33 9.77
C PRO A 227 22.72 3.80 9.35
N ASP A 228 22.67 4.73 10.32
CA ASP A 228 22.68 6.18 10.05
C ASP A 228 24.07 6.67 9.56
N LEU A 229 25.10 5.84 9.72
CA LEU A 229 26.45 6.13 9.25
C LEU A 229 26.76 5.53 7.87
N LEU A 230 25.80 4.89 7.24
CA LEU A 230 25.93 4.44 5.86
C LEU A 230 25.92 5.62 4.89
N THR A 231 26.80 5.57 3.89
CA THR A 231 26.70 6.54 2.79
C THR A 231 25.45 6.25 1.95
N PHE A 232 24.85 7.30 1.39
CA PHE A 232 23.74 7.14 0.44
C PHE A 232 24.09 6.24 -0.75
N ARG A 233 25.36 6.23 -1.17
CA ARG A 233 25.82 5.33 -2.22
C ARG A 233 25.81 3.87 -1.77
N ALA A 234 26.28 3.58 -0.57
CA ALA A 234 26.24 2.24 0.02
C ALA A 234 24.81 1.71 0.10
N LEU A 235 23.91 2.50 0.68
CA LEU A 235 22.49 2.17 0.80
C LEU A 235 21.87 1.86 -0.58
N ARG A 236 22.09 2.72 -1.57
CA ARG A 236 21.55 2.53 -2.92
C ARG A 236 22.07 1.25 -3.57
N LEU A 237 23.38 0.96 -3.47
CA LEU A 237 23.95 -0.26 -4.01
C LEU A 237 23.42 -1.52 -3.34
N MET A 238 23.26 -1.50 -2.00
CA MET A 238 22.66 -2.60 -1.24
C MET A 238 21.19 -2.83 -1.64
N GLN A 239 20.43 -1.78 -1.92
CA GLN A 239 19.04 -1.88 -2.37
C GLN A 239 18.89 -2.31 -3.84
N GLN A 240 19.95 -2.25 -4.64
CA GLN A 240 19.97 -2.69 -6.04
C GLN A 240 20.60 -4.07 -6.24
N ALA A 241 21.35 -4.56 -5.26
CA ALA A 241 22.10 -5.81 -5.37
C ALA A 241 21.16 -7.03 -5.57
N ASP A 242 21.54 -7.92 -6.48
CA ASP A 242 20.90 -9.24 -6.65
C ASP A 242 21.41 -10.24 -5.62
N VAL A 243 22.71 -10.13 -5.30
CA VAL A 243 23.39 -10.96 -4.31
C VAL A 243 24.16 -10.06 -3.36
N VAL A 244 24.02 -10.29 -2.07
CA VAL A 244 24.78 -9.63 -1.01
C VAL A 244 25.67 -10.64 -0.31
N VAL A 245 26.99 -10.48 -0.48
CA VAL A 245 27.98 -11.31 0.18
C VAL A 245 28.45 -10.57 1.43
N TYR A 246 28.33 -11.20 2.60
CA TYR A 246 28.63 -10.56 3.87
C TYR A 246 29.30 -11.51 4.87
N ASP A 247 29.94 -10.93 5.88
CA ASP A 247 30.54 -11.67 6.98
C ASP A 247 29.96 -11.23 8.35
N ARG A 248 30.52 -11.78 9.43
CA ARG A 248 30.09 -11.53 10.81
C ARG A 248 30.25 -10.09 11.29
N LEU A 249 30.99 -9.24 10.57
CA LEU A 249 31.26 -7.85 10.97
C LEU A 249 30.09 -6.92 10.61
N VAL A 250 29.23 -7.33 9.69
CA VAL A 250 28.04 -6.57 9.30
C VAL A 250 26.91 -6.87 10.28
N THR A 251 26.35 -5.82 10.87
CA THR A 251 25.26 -5.94 11.85
C THR A 251 23.91 -6.21 11.16
N GLN A 252 23.00 -6.87 11.88
CA GLN A 252 21.67 -7.18 11.35
C GLN A 252 20.89 -5.92 10.90
N PRO A 253 20.89 -4.78 11.63
CA PRO A 253 20.21 -3.56 11.16
C PRO A 253 20.70 -3.04 9.80
N ILE A 254 21.96 -3.27 9.46
CA ILE A 254 22.51 -2.93 8.13
C ILE A 254 22.02 -3.93 7.08
N LEU A 255 22.03 -5.22 7.38
CA LEU A 255 21.52 -6.27 6.47
C LEU A 255 20.02 -6.08 6.17
N ASP A 256 19.26 -5.60 7.14
CA ASP A 256 17.82 -5.32 6.98
C ASP A 256 17.53 -4.17 5.99
N LEU A 257 18.54 -3.36 5.64
CA LEU A 257 18.45 -2.32 4.62
C LEU A 257 18.71 -2.84 3.20
N CYS A 258 19.20 -4.06 3.05
CA CYS A 258 19.33 -4.70 1.75
C CYS A 258 17.96 -4.96 1.13
N ARG A 259 17.94 -5.13 -0.18
CA ARG A 259 16.71 -5.52 -0.88
C ARG A 259 16.21 -6.88 -0.35
N ARG A 260 14.89 -6.97 -0.09
CA ARG A 260 14.27 -8.15 0.53
C ARG A 260 14.41 -9.46 -0.27
N ASP A 261 14.48 -9.34 -1.58
CA ASP A 261 14.59 -10.46 -2.53
C ASP A 261 16.02 -10.67 -3.03
N ALA A 262 17.03 -10.02 -2.42
CA ALA A 262 18.44 -10.30 -2.68
C ALA A 262 18.86 -11.65 -2.07
N ASP A 263 19.68 -12.40 -2.81
CA ASP A 263 20.31 -13.59 -2.27
C ASP A 263 21.38 -13.21 -1.23
N MET A 264 21.20 -13.65 0.00
CA MET A 264 22.09 -13.32 1.11
C MET A 264 23.11 -14.46 1.32
N VAL A 265 24.41 -14.21 1.02
CA VAL A 265 25.47 -15.20 1.09
C VAL A 265 26.44 -14.87 2.23
N TYR A 266 26.41 -15.69 3.28
CA TYR A 266 27.37 -15.56 4.38
C TYR A 266 28.70 -16.24 4.03
N VAL A 267 29.80 -15.49 4.14
CA VAL A 267 31.16 -15.97 3.84
C VAL A 267 32.13 -15.82 5.03
N GLY A 268 31.61 -15.49 6.20
CA GLY A 268 32.42 -15.36 7.39
C GLY A 268 33.06 -16.67 7.82
N LYS A 269 34.34 -16.64 8.19
CA LYS A 269 35.03 -17.83 8.80
C LYS A 269 34.54 -17.95 10.25
N ALA A 270 34.12 -19.16 10.65
CA ALA A 270 34.08 -19.50 12.06
C ALA A 270 35.49 -19.42 12.62
N ARG A 271 35.70 -18.83 13.82
CA ARG A 271 36.95 -19.04 14.54
C ARG A 271 37.07 -20.57 14.73
N ALA A 272 38.14 -21.15 14.22
CA ALA A 272 38.57 -22.44 14.73
C ALA A 272 38.91 -22.24 16.22
N ASP A 273 38.21 -22.96 17.11
CA ASP A 273 38.56 -23.09 18.50
C ASP A 273 39.95 -23.69 18.67
#